data_0640edc4d47b7423c384676b3226fc3f
#
_entry.id   0640edc4d47b7423c384676b3226fc3f
#
_cell.length_a   1.000
_cell.length_b   1.000
_cell.length_c   1.000
_cell.angle_alpha   90.00
_cell.angle_beta   90.00
_cell.angle_gamma   90.00
#
_symmetry.space_group_name_H-M   'P 1'
#
loop_
_entity.id
_entity.type
_entity.pdbx_description
1 polymer ?
#
loop_
_entity_poly.entity_id
_entity_poly.type
_entity_poly.pdbx_seq_one_letter_code
_entity_poly.pdbx_strand_id
1 'polypeptide(L)'
;MKIINGIKHSKNLTDKIKELVLKAERLNKRKPSIAVILIGENSASEIYVKNKIKTAENIGIISKKITYPSSISEKELLNKIKDLNEQKDIDGILVQLPLPMHISEDKVILSIDPKKDVDGFHPINLGNLFLGNNNGMIPCTPLGCIYMLKKELGSLNGLNATIVGRSNIVGKPMQSLLLKENCTTTITHSKTRNLSEFTLKADILIAAIGMTEFIDNSYVKDKATIIDVGINRKKINDKIKILGDVNFNDVINKVNLITPVPGGVGPMTIACLMYNTVKASFLRNNHEFKEIIFDE
;
A
#
# COMPACT_ATOMS: atom_id res chain seq x y z
N MET A 1 8.14 -18.24 17.17
CA MET A 1 8.09 -17.41 15.96
C MET A 1 6.78 -17.65 15.23
N LYS A 2 6.17 -16.59 14.70
CA LYS A 2 4.91 -16.63 13.95
C LYS A 2 5.05 -15.86 12.63
N ILE A 3 4.51 -16.43 11.54
CA ILE A 3 4.46 -15.76 10.24
C ILE A 3 3.25 -14.85 10.19
N ILE A 4 3.46 -13.58 9.82
CA ILE A 4 2.37 -12.63 9.52
C ILE A 4 1.82 -12.97 8.14
N ASN A 5 0.72 -13.70 8.11
CA ASN A 5 0.14 -14.18 6.85
C ASN A 5 -0.72 -13.10 6.18
N GLY A 6 -0.11 -12.35 5.25
CA GLY A 6 -0.80 -11.26 4.54
C GLY A 6 -1.96 -11.74 3.66
N ILE A 7 -1.90 -12.97 3.13
CA ILE A 7 -3.02 -13.57 2.37
C ILE A 7 -4.24 -13.73 3.27
N LYS A 8 -4.05 -14.28 4.50
CA LYS A 8 -5.13 -14.44 5.47
C LYS A 8 -5.71 -13.09 5.89
N HIS A 9 -4.85 -12.12 6.22
CA HIS A 9 -5.29 -10.77 6.61
C HIS A 9 -6.01 -10.04 5.47
N SER A 10 -5.50 -10.16 4.24
CA SER A 10 -6.16 -9.60 3.05
C SER A 10 -7.55 -10.19 2.82
N LYS A 11 -7.71 -11.51 2.97
CA LYS A 11 -9.03 -12.16 2.88
C LYS A 11 -9.98 -11.63 3.96
N ASN A 12 -9.55 -11.59 5.21
CA ASN A 12 -10.38 -11.09 6.31
C ASN A 12 -10.81 -9.63 6.10
N LEU A 13 -9.91 -8.78 5.56
CA LEU A 13 -10.25 -7.40 5.25
C LEU A 13 -11.20 -7.31 4.06
N THR A 14 -10.98 -8.07 2.98
CA THR A 14 -11.85 -8.05 1.80
C THR A 14 -13.26 -8.58 2.11
N ASP A 15 -13.41 -9.54 3.02
CA ASP A 15 -14.73 -10.01 3.47
C ASP A 15 -15.51 -8.87 4.16
N LYS A 16 -14.86 -8.09 5.02
CA LYS A 16 -15.46 -6.88 5.64
C LYS A 16 -15.77 -5.79 4.60
N ILE A 17 -14.86 -5.56 3.64
CA ILE A 17 -15.08 -4.58 2.57
C ILE A 17 -16.27 -4.95 1.71
N LYS A 18 -16.53 -6.23 1.46
CA LYS A 18 -17.70 -6.70 0.72
C LYS A 18 -19.02 -6.25 1.37
N GLU A 19 -19.10 -6.26 2.69
CA GLU A 19 -20.28 -5.72 3.40
C GLU A 19 -20.43 -4.20 3.18
N LEU A 20 -19.31 -3.47 3.20
CA LEU A 20 -19.29 -2.03 2.90
C LEU A 20 -19.68 -1.73 1.45
N VAL A 21 -19.28 -2.59 0.48
CA VAL A 21 -19.72 -2.47 -0.92
C VAL A 21 -21.24 -2.58 -1.03
N LEU A 22 -21.85 -3.56 -0.38
CA LEU A 22 -23.32 -3.72 -0.35
C LEU A 22 -24.02 -2.52 0.31
N LYS A 23 -23.42 -1.96 1.36
CA LYS A 23 -23.93 -0.74 2.00
C LYS A 23 -23.83 0.47 1.07
N ALA A 24 -22.68 0.66 0.40
CA ALA A 24 -22.48 1.73 -0.58
C ALA A 24 -23.45 1.62 -1.76
N GLU A 25 -23.67 0.41 -2.28
CA GLU A 25 -24.62 0.15 -3.38
C GLU A 25 -26.04 0.56 -3.01
N ARG A 26 -26.50 0.23 -1.79
CA ARG A 26 -27.83 0.64 -1.30
C ARG A 26 -27.96 2.15 -1.16
N LEU A 27 -26.94 2.81 -0.60
CA LEU A 27 -26.97 4.26 -0.35
C LEU A 27 -26.87 5.06 -1.66
N ASN A 28 -25.94 4.68 -2.54
CA ASN A 28 -25.67 5.40 -3.79
C ASN A 28 -26.54 4.94 -4.96
N LYS A 29 -27.34 3.87 -4.79
CA LYS A 29 -28.08 3.18 -5.86
C LYS A 29 -27.21 2.74 -7.03
N ARG A 30 -25.93 2.56 -6.80
CA ARG A 30 -24.93 2.04 -7.72
C ARG A 30 -23.75 1.41 -6.96
N LYS A 31 -23.07 0.47 -7.59
CA LYS A 31 -21.85 -0.11 -7.05
C LYS A 31 -20.69 0.89 -7.03
N PRO A 32 -19.79 0.81 -6.02
CA PRO A 32 -18.50 1.50 -6.10
C PRO A 32 -17.73 1.12 -7.34
N SER A 33 -16.95 2.04 -7.89
CA SER A 33 -16.21 1.80 -9.12
C SER A 33 -14.80 2.39 -9.10
N ILE A 34 -13.88 1.70 -9.79
CA ILE A 34 -12.47 2.11 -9.94
C ILE A 34 -12.07 2.08 -11.41
N ALA A 35 -11.41 3.14 -11.87
CA ALA A 35 -10.69 3.16 -13.15
C ALA A 35 -9.22 2.81 -12.91
N VAL A 36 -8.71 1.81 -13.60
CA VAL A 36 -7.32 1.34 -13.52
C VAL A 36 -6.64 1.60 -14.85
N ILE A 37 -5.67 2.51 -14.88
CA ILE A 37 -4.90 2.85 -16.07
C ILE A 37 -3.57 2.08 -16.04
N LEU A 38 -3.28 1.38 -17.13
CA LEU A 38 -2.02 0.66 -17.36
C LEU A 38 -1.35 1.19 -18.63
N ILE A 39 -0.07 1.53 -18.56
CA ILE A 39 0.71 2.05 -19.67
C ILE A 39 1.87 1.11 -19.97
N GLY A 40 1.98 0.70 -21.25
CA GLY A 40 2.98 -0.25 -21.72
C GLY A 40 2.67 -1.70 -21.35
N GLU A 41 3.64 -2.58 -21.63
CA GLU A 41 3.51 -4.05 -21.54
C GLU A 41 4.43 -4.66 -20.46
N ASN A 42 4.62 -3.96 -19.34
CA ASN A 42 5.41 -4.51 -18.24
C ASN A 42 4.67 -5.69 -17.58
N SER A 43 5.20 -6.89 -17.75
CA SER A 43 4.57 -8.13 -17.27
C SER A 43 4.30 -8.14 -15.76
N ALA A 44 5.10 -7.43 -14.96
CA ALA A 44 4.85 -7.30 -13.53
C ALA A 44 3.62 -6.43 -13.27
N SER A 45 3.54 -5.27 -13.94
CA SER A 45 2.41 -4.36 -13.82
C SER A 45 1.12 -5.00 -14.29
N GLU A 46 1.17 -5.80 -15.37
CA GLU A 46 0.00 -6.55 -15.87
C GLU A 46 -0.54 -7.55 -14.85
N ILE A 47 0.35 -8.34 -14.22
CA ILE A 47 -0.06 -9.30 -13.18
C ILE A 47 -0.69 -8.56 -11.99
N TYR A 48 -0.09 -7.45 -11.54
CA TYR A 48 -0.64 -6.64 -10.45
C TYR A 48 -2.01 -6.06 -10.79
N VAL A 49 -2.16 -5.46 -11.98
CA VAL A 49 -3.43 -4.91 -12.45
C VAL A 49 -4.49 -6.02 -12.57
N LYS A 50 -4.15 -7.17 -13.13
CA LYS A 50 -5.06 -8.32 -13.22
C LYS A 50 -5.56 -8.76 -11.83
N ASN A 51 -4.67 -8.83 -10.84
CA ASN A 51 -5.04 -9.20 -9.48
C ASN A 51 -5.93 -8.13 -8.82
N LYS A 52 -5.64 -6.84 -9.02
CA LYS A 52 -6.47 -5.72 -8.54
C LYS A 52 -7.89 -5.80 -9.11
N ILE A 53 -8.02 -5.98 -10.42
CA ILE A 53 -9.32 -6.11 -11.11
C ILE A 53 -10.08 -7.32 -10.60
N LYS A 54 -9.45 -8.50 -10.58
CA LYS A 54 -10.07 -9.72 -10.07
C LYS A 54 -10.57 -9.57 -8.64
N THR A 55 -9.79 -8.92 -7.77
CA THR A 55 -10.21 -8.68 -6.38
C THR A 55 -11.39 -7.72 -6.31
N ALA A 56 -11.38 -6.63 -7.10
CA ALA A 56 -12.48 -5.68 -7.18
C ALA A 56 -13.79 -6.37 -7.59
N GLU A 57 -13.77 -7.13 -8.68
CA GLU A 57 -14.93 -7.87 -9.20
C GLU A 57 -15.47 -8.89 -8.19
N ASN A 58 -14.58 -9.64 -7.51
CA ASN A 58 -14.97 -10.64 -6.52
C ASN A 58 -15.73 -10.07 -5.32
N ILE A 59 -15.52 -8.81 -4.99
CA ILE A 59 -16.20 -8.14 -3.88
C ILE A 59 -17.31 -7.18 -4.32
N GLY A 60 -17.59 -7.13 -5.64
CA GLY A 60 -18.69 -6.35 -6.20
C GLY A 60 -18.35 -4.90 -6.56
N ILE A 61 -17.07 -4.51 -6.62
CA ILE A 61 -16.62 -3.22 -7.14
C ILE A 61 -16.52 -3.31 -8.67
N ILE A 62 -17.07 -2.34 -9.39
CA ILE A 62 -16.95 -2.23 -10.84
C ILE A 62 -15.52 -1.77 -11.17
N SER A 63 -14.83 -2.50 -12.04
CA SER A 63 -13.47 -2.16 -12.47
C SER A 63 -13.43 -1.84 -13.96
N LYS A 64 -12.97 -0.61 -14.29
CA LYS A 64 -12.76 -0.15 -15.67
C LYS A 64 -11.27 -0.17 -15.99
N LYS A 65 -10.81 -1.20 -16.69
CA LYS A 65 -9.44 -1.26 -17.19
C LYS A 65 -9.26 -0.35 -18.41
N ILE A 66 -8.25 0.50 -18.40
CA ILE A 66 -7.85 1.37 -19.51
C ILE A 66 -6.38 1.09 -19.79
N THR A 67 -6.06 0.70 -21.01
CA THR A 67 -4.68 0.34 -21.39
C THR A 67 -4.20 1.27 -22.50
N TYR A 68 -2.98 1.75 -22.37
CA TYR A 68 -2.31 2.55 -23.37
C TYR A 68 -0.96 1.96 -23.74
N PRO A 69 -0.49 2.17 -24.97
CA PRO A 69 0.87 1.81 -25.36
C PRO A 69 1.89 2.67 -24.60
N SER A 70 3.12 2.20 -24.50
CA SER A 70 4.22 2.96 -23.87
C SER A 70 4.52 4.29 -24.56
N SER A 71 4.06 4.49 -25.80
CA SER A 71 4.24 5.71 -26.61
C SER A 71 3.19 6.78 -26.36
N ILE A 72 2.18 6.56 -25.49
CA ILE A 72 1.19 7.59 -25.16
C ILE A 72 1.87 8.88 -24.69
N SER A 73 1.40 10.05 -25.13
CA SER A 73 1.93 11.31 -24.66
C SER A 73 1.45 11.65 -23.23
N GLU A 74 2.28 12.36 -22.45
CA GLU A 74 1.88 12.88 -21.13
C GLU A 74 0.56 13.66 -21.22
N LYS A 75 0.40 14.50 -22.25
CA LYS A 75 -0.81 15.32 -22.47
C LYS A 75 -2.08 14.48 -22.62
N GLU A 76 -2.01 13.39 -23.41
CA GLU A 76 -3.16 12.50 -23.61
C GLU A 76 -3.54 11.78 -22.32
N LEU A 77 -2.54 11.31 -21.55
CA LEU A 77 -2.77 10.70 -20.25
C LEU A 77 -3.43 11.67 -19.28
N LEU A 78 -2.91 12.90 -19.16
CA LEU A 78 -3.47 13.93 -18.28
C LEU A 78 -4.89 14.31 -18.67
N ASN A 79 -5.18 14.42 -19.96
CA ASN A 79 -6.55 14.64 -20.44
C ASN A 79 -7.49 13.51 -20.05
N LYS A 80 -7.03 12.25 -20.18
CA LYS A 80 -7.83 11.10 -19.77
C LYS A 80 -8.12 11.09 -18.27
N ILE A 81 -7.14 11.45 -17.43
CA ILE A 81 -7.35 11.58 -16.00
C ILE A 81 -8.36 12.67 -15.70
N LYS A 82 -8.28 13.82 -16.38
CA LYS A 82 -9.26 14.89 -16.26
C LYS A 82 -10.67 14.41 -16.58
N ASP A 83 -10.87 13.68 -17.69
CA ASP A 83 -12.16 13.10 -18.03
C ASP A 83 -12.69 12.14 -16.95
N LEU A 84 -11.82 11.34 -16.35
CA LEU A 84 -12.18 10.43 -15.26
C LEU A 84 -12.51 11.17 -13.96
N ASN A 85 -11.87 12.31 -13.70
CA ASN A 85 -12.20 13.16 -12.55
C ASN A 85 -13.65 13.69 -12.67
N GLU A 86 -14.10 14.03 -13.87
CA GLU A 86 -15.45 14.56 -14.12
C GLU A 86 -16.55 13.47 -14.09
N GLN A 87 -16.20 12.19 -14.33
CA GLN A 87 -17.16 11.08 -14.33
C GLN A 87 -17.70 10.80 -12.91
N LYS A 88 -19.02 11.00 -12.73
CA LYS A 88 -19.68 10.80 -11.42
C LYS A 88 -19.76 9.33 -11.02
N ASP A 89 -19.76 8.42 -11.98
CA ASP A 89 -19.82 6.96 -11.78
C ASP A 89 -18.48 6.34 -11.44
N ILE A 90 -17.35 7.05 -11.54
CA ILE A 90 -16.01 6.61 -11.13
C ILE A 90 -15.69 7.16 -9.75
N ASP A 91 -15.50 6.29 -8.76
CA ASP A 91 -15.17 6.65 -7.37
C ASP A 91 -13.67 6.71 -7.12
N GLY A 92 -12.89 5.84 -7.76
CA GLY A 92 -11.44 5.79 -7.63
C GLY A 92 -10.71 5.79 -8.97
N ILE A 93 -9.54 6.40 -9.00
CA ILE A 93 -8.62 6.38 -10.15
C ILE A 93 -7.29 5.83 -9.66
N LEU A 94 -6.79 4.84 -10.37
CA LEU A 94 -5.47 4.25 -10.18
C LEU A 94 -4.67 4.35 -11.48
N VAL A 95 -3.50 4.94 -11.44
CA VAL A 95 -2.51 4.88 -12.52
C VAL A 95 -1.37 3.97 -12.07
N GLN A 96 -1.22 2.82 -12.74
CA GLN A 96 -0.24 1.82 -12.33
C GLN A 96 1.19 2.29 -12.60
N LEU A 97 1.98 2.43 -11.53
CA LEU A 97 3.41 2.74 -11.59
C LEU A 97 4.25 1.46 -11.83
N PRO A 98 5.47 1.57 -12.39
CA PRO A 98 6.11 2.80 -12.90
C PRO A 98 5.58 3.23 -14.26
N LEU A 99 5.78 4.52 -14.58
CA LEU A 99 5.43 5.11 -15.88
C LEU A 99 6.63 5.11 -16.84
N PRO A 100 6.42 5.23 -18.17
CA PRO A 100 7.49 5.52 -19.12
C PRO A 100 8.24 6.81 -18.76
N MET A 101 9.55 6.87 -18.99
CA MET A 101 10.43 7.98 -18.57
C MET A 101 10.04 9.38 -19.07
N HIS A 102 9.29 9.47 -20.18
CA HIS A 102 8.82 10.75 -20.74
C HIS A 102 7.54 11.27 -20.08
N ILE A 103 6.97 10.53 -19.14
CA ILE A 103 5.76 10.91 -18.38
C ILE A 103 6.16 11.17 -16.93
N SER A 104 5.86 12.37 -16.43
CA SER A 104 6.14 12.73 -15.04
C SER A 104 5.13 12.08 -14.08
N GLU A 105 5.60 11.21 -13.20
CA GLU A 105 4.77 10.60 -12.14
C GLU A 105 4.14 11.68 -11.25
N ASP A 106 4.89 12.73 -10.89
CA ASP A 106 4.38 13.82 -10.05
C ASP A 106 3.21 14.56 -10.71
N LYS A 107 3.30 14.86 -12.01
CA LYS A 107 2.20 15.51 -12.73
C LYS A 107 0.96 14.61 -12.81
N VAL A 108 1.17 13.32 -13.02
CA VAL A 108 0.08 12.34 -13.06
C VAL A 108 -0.60 12.26 -11.70
N ILE A 109 0.13 12.13 -10.62
CA ILE A 109 -0.41 12.10 -9.25
C ILE A 109 -1.19 13.38 -8.96
N LEU A 110 -0.62 14.55 -9.27
CA LEU A 110 -1.26 15.86 -9.05
C LEU A 110 -2.52 16.08 -9.90
N SER A 111 -2.66 15.40 -11.03
CA SER A 111 -3.83 15.54 -11.90
C SER A 111 -5.05 14.74 -11.44
N ILE A 112 -4.88 13.77 -10.55
CA ILE A 112 -5.97 12.99 -9.98
C ILE A 112 -6.70 13.83 -8.92
N ASP A 113 -8.03 13.87 -8.94
CA ASP A 113 -8.81 14.47 -7.85
C ASP A 113 -8.45 13.76 -6.52
N PRO A 114 -8.00 14.49 -5.48
CA PRO A 114 -7.65 13.90 -4.19
C PRO A 114 -8.74 12.98 -3.59
N LYS A 115 -10.01 13.25 -3.92
CA LYS A 115 -11.15 12.44 -3.50
C LYS A 115 -11.29 11.13 -4.29
N LYS A 116 -10.59 11.01 -5.42
CA LYS A 116 -10.53 9.82 -6.27
C LYS A 116 -9.15 9.14 -6.27
N ASP A 117 -8.17 9.72 -5.61
CA ASP A 117 -6.83 9.15 -5.44
C ASP A 117 -6.86 7.98 -4.46
N VAL A 118 -7.24 6.81 -4.95
CA VAL A 118 -7.39 5.60 -4.10
C VAL A 118 -6.07 4.92 -3.76
N ASP A 119 -4.96 5.27 -4.43
CA ASP A 119 -3.62 4.88 -3.97
C ASP A 119 -3.12 5.72 -2.79
N GLY A 120 -3.68 6.93 -2.59
CA GLY A 120 -3.36 7.82 -1.49
C GLY A 120 -2.04 8.59 -1.66
N PHE A 121 -1.59 8.81 -2.89
CA PHE A 121 -0.29 9.46 -3.17
C PHE A 121 -0.39 10.96 -3.40
N HIS A 122 -1.59 11.50 -3.59
CA HIS A 122 -1.78 12.93 -3.82
C HIS A 122 -1.32 13.74 -2.59
N PRO A 123 -0.58 14.86 -2.78
CA PRO A 123 -0.04 15.65 -1.67
C PRO A 123 -1.08 16.09 -0.63
N ILE A 124 -2.32 16.35 -1.04
CA ILE A 124 -3.42 16.67 -0.11
C ILE A 124 -3.71 15.49 0.81
N ASN A 125 -3.74 14.26 0.29
CA ASN A 125 -3.96 13.05 1.07
C ASN A 125 -2.79 12.76 2.02
N LEU A 126 -1.55 12.92 1.53
CA LEU A 126 -0.35 12.79 2.36
C LEU A 126 -0.27 13.87 3.44
N GLY A 127 -0.67 15.11 3.12
CA GLY A 127 -0.75 16.20 4.09
C GLY A 127 -1.79 15.92 5.18
N ASN A 128 -2.97 15.43 4.81
CA ASN A 128 -4.00 15.00 5.77
C ASN A 128 -3.47 13.89 6.69
N LEU A 129 -2.80 12.88 6.13
CA LEU A 129 -2.19 11.81 6.92
C LEU A 129 -1.15 12.36 7.90
N PHE A 130 -0.26 13.24 7.45
CA PHE A 130 0.78 13.84 8.28
C PHE A 130 0.19 14.67 9.44
N LEU A 131 -0.90 15.39 9.19
CA LEU A 131 -1.61 16.19 10.20
C LEU A 131 -2.54 15.34 11.10
N GLY A 132 -2.65 14.05 10.86
CA GLY A 132 -3.54 13.16 11.64
C GLY A 132 -5.02 13.27 11.26
N ASN A 133 -5.36 13.96 10.15
CA ASN A 133 -6.73 14.08 9.67
C ASN A 133 -7.22 12.77 9.05
N ASN A 134 -8.48 12.40 9.32
CA ASN A 134 -9.09 11.15 8.80
C ASN A 134 -9.76 11.31 7.42
N ASN A 135 -9.82 12.52 6.87
CA ASN A 135 -10.60 12.84 5.67
C ASN A 135 -9.91 12.48 4.34
N GLY A 136 -8.64 12.05 4.38
CA GLY A 136 -7.86 11.68 3.20
C GLY A 136 -7.82 10.17 2.93
N MET A 137 -7.38 9.81 1.73
CA MET A 137 -6.99 8.44 1.41
C MET A 137 -5.59 8.18 1.96
N ILE A 138 -5.38 7.01 2.53
CA ILE A 138 -4.08 6.63 3.08
C ILE A 138 -3.38 5.73 2.06
N PRO A 139 -2.06 5.89 1.82
CA PRO A 139 -1.31 5.01 0.93
C PRO A 139 -1.55 3.53 1.25
N CYS A 140 -1.93 2.75 0.22
CA CYS A 140 -2.44 1.39 0.40
C CYS A 140 -1.45 0.45 1.09
N THR A 141 -0.17 0.52 0.73
CA THR A 141 0.87 -0.35 1.30
C THR A 141 1.11 -0.07 2.79
N PRO A 142 1.36 1.18 3.23
CA PRO A 142 1.44 1.53 4.64
C PRO A 142 0.17 1.18 5.44
N LEU A 143 -1.01 1.40 4.85
CA LEU A 143 -2.28 1.06 5.49
C LEU A 143 -2.40 -0.45 5.74
N GLY A 144 -1.96 -1.28 4.78
CA GLY A 144 -1.90 -2.73 4.94
C GLY A 144 -0.91 -3.19 6.00
N CYS A 145 0.24 -2.51 6.10
CA CYS A 145 1.24 -2.80 7.12
C CYS A 145 0.69 -2.51 8.53
N ILE A 146 0.06 -1.35 8.74
CA ILE A 146 -0.51 -0.99 10.04
C ILE A 146 -1.66 -1.92 10.43
N TYR A 147 -2.51 -2.32 9.47
CA TYR A 147 -3.56 -3.30 9.72
C TYR A 147 -2.99 -4.62 10.24
N MET A 148 -1.97 -5.16 9.59
CA MET A 148 -1.32 -6.42 10.01
C MET A 148 -0.68 -6.28 11.39
N LEU A 149 0.05 -5.19 11.66
CA LEU A 149 0.68 -4.93 12.94
C LEU A 149 -0.35 -4.89 14.07
N LYS A 150 -1.46 -4.15 13.92
CA LYS A 150 -2.53 -4.09 14.91
C LYS A 150 -3.18 -5.45 15.15
N LYS A 151 -3.44 -6.24 14.10
CA LYS A 151 -4.04 -7.57 14.24
C LYS A 151 -3.13 -8.61 14.89
N GLU A 152 -1.82 -8.46 14.77
CA GLU A 152 -0.84 -9.40 15.34
C GLU A 152 -0.34 -8.98 16.72
N LEU A 153 -0.20 -7.68 16.98
CA LEU A 153 0.36 -7.14 18.23
C LEU A 153 -0.72 -6.53 19.16
N GLY A 154 -1.91 -6.22 18.65
CA GLY A 154 -2.90 -5.43 19.38
C GLY A 154 -2.46 -3.97 19.49
N SER A 155 -2.09 -3.53 20.68
CA SER A 155 -1.59 -2.17 20.91
C SER A 155 -0.15 -2.02 20.42
N LEU A 156 0.14 -0.88 19.77
CA LEU A 156 1.49 -0.50 19.36
C LEU A 156 2.09 0.60 20.28
N ASN A 157 1.35 1.01 21.31
CA ASN A 157 1.73 2.11 22.21
C ASN A 157 3.12 1.91 22.81
N GLY A 158 3.98 2.92 22.65
CA GLY A 158 5.31 2.97 23.25
C GLY A 158 6.36 2.11 22.56
N LEU A 159 6.01 1.35 21.50
CA LEU A 159 6.98 0.55 20.77
C LEU A 159 7.93 1.44 19.94
N ASN A 160 9.19 1.04 19.87
CA ASN A 160 10.17 1.67 18.98
C ASN A 160 10.03 1.08 17.58
N ALA A 161 9.69 1.91 16.61
CA ALA A 161 9.53 1.52 15.22
C ALA A 161 10.59 2.17 14.34
N THR A 162 11.42 1.37 13.68
CA THR A 162 12.41 1.85 12.71
C THR A 162 11.96 1.51 11.29
N ILE A 163 11.91 2.54 10.44
CA ILE A 163 11.59 2.41 9.03
C ILE A 163 12.89 2.56 8.22
N VAL A 164 13.26 1.55 7.47
CA VAL A 164 14.39 1.58 6.55
C VAL A 164 13.85 1.88 5.15
N GLY A 165 13.98 3.15 4.74
CA GLY A 165 13.42 3.70 3.52
C GLY A 165 12.60 4.96 3.76
N ARG A 166 12.69 5.96 2.85
CA ARG A 166 12.04 7.28 3.01
C ARG A 166 11.24 7.70 1.77
N SER A 167 10.72 6.74 1.03
CA SER A 167 9.89 7.03 -0.15
C SER A 167 8.60 7.76 0.24
N ASN A 168 8.05 8.56 -0.68
CA ASN A 168 6.79 9.24 -0.48
C ASN A 168 5.59 8.27 -0.45
N ILE A 169 5.75 7.09 -1.06
CA ILE A 169 4.68 6.11 -1.18
C ILE A 169 4.64 5.07 -0.04
N VAL A 170 5.75 4.88 0.68
CA VAL A 170 5.83 3.90 1.79
C VAL A 170 6.47 4.50 3.04
N GLY A 171 7.75 4.89 2.99
CA GLY A 171 8.53 5.20 4.19
C GLY A 171 7.95 6.34 5.03
N LYS A 172 7.71 7.51 4.41
CA LYS A 172 7.12 8.67 5.09
C LYS A 172 5.67 8.42 5.57
N PRO A 173 4.77 7.87 4.74
CA PRO A 173 3.43 7.51 5.20
C PRO A 173 3.44 6.50 6.36
N MET A 174 4.34 5.51 6.31
CA MET A 174 4.46 4.52 7.38
C MET A 174 4.88 5.14 8.72
N GLN A 175 5.79 6.13 8.67
CA GLN A 175 6.18 6.89 9.87
C GLN A 175 4.97 7.60 10.48
N SER A 176 4.17 8.30 9.66
CA SER A 176 2.98 9.02 10.13
C SER A 176 1.96 8.08 10.76
N LEU A 177 1.74 6.90 10.16
CA LEU A 177 0.81 5.90 10.70
C LEU A 177 1.29 5.31 12.02
N LEU A 178 2.57 4.95 12.13
CA LEU A 178 3.14 4.41 13.38
C LEU A 178 3.13 5.46 14.49
N LEU A 179 3.41 6.73 14.16
CA LEU A 179 3.31 7.83 15.13
C LEU A 179 1.86 8.01 15.62
N LYS A 180 0.87 7.90 14.73
CA LYS A 180 -0.56 7.94 15.08
C LYS A 180 -0.96 6.81 16.03
N GLU A 181 -0.32 5.65 15.94
CA GLU A 181 -0.49 4.51 16.86
C GLU A 181 0.43 4.60 18.09
N ASN A 182 0.96 5.81 18.42
CA ASN A 182 1.79 6.10 19.58
C ASN A 182 3.14 5.34 19.62
N CYS A 183 3.69 4.97 18.47
CA CYS A 183 5.06 4.47 18.40
C CYS A 183 6.06 5.61 18.47
N THR A 184 7.24 5.35 19.06
CA THR A 184 8.43 6.19 18.83
C THR A 184 9.04 5.79 17.49
N THR A 185 9.07 6.72 16.52
CA THR A 185 9.44 6.38 15.14
C THR A 185 10.82 6.93 14.75
N THR A 186 11.61 6.08 14.11
CA THR A 186 12.88 6.46 13.48
C THR A 186 12.82 6.13 11.99
N ILE A 187 13.06 7.12 11.12
CA ILE A 187 13.19 6.88 9.67
C ILE A 187 14.65 6.93 9.27
N THR A 188 15.09 5.91 8.53
CA THR A 188 16.47 5.76 8.06
C THR A 188 16.52 5.66 6.54
N HIS A 189 17.67 5.90 5.95
CA HIS A 189 17.84 5.96 4.49
C HIS A 189 19.31 5.74 4.07
N SER A 190 19.58 5.71 2.79
CA SER A 190 20.92 5.45 2.21
C SER A 190 22.04 6.40 2.66
N LYS A 191 21.73 7.49 3.37
CA LYS A 191 22.70 8.44 3.95
C LYS A 191 22.78 8.34 5.47
N THR A 192 22.01 7.43 6.08
CA THR A 192 22.10 7.18 7.53
C THR A 192 23.43 6.51 7.84
N ARG A 193 24.18 7.09 8.79
CA ARG A 193 25.40 6.46 9.33
C ARG A 193 25.00 5.38 10.32
N ASN A 194 25.75 4.28 10.37
CA ASN A 194 25.58 3.20 11.33
C ASN A 194 24.12 2.72 11.43
N LEU A 195 23.54 2.27 10.30
CA LEU A 195 22.14 1.86 10.22
C LEU A 195 21.74 0.88 11.33
N SER A 196 22.62 -0.07 11.67
CA SER A 196 22.38 -1.08 12.71
C SER A 196 22.13 -0.48 14.11
N GLU A 197 22.70 0.68 14.45
CA GLU A 197 22.43 1.34 15.72
C GLU A 197 20.96 1.73 15.93
N PHE A 198 20.25 1.96 14.85
CA PHE A 198 18.81 2.28 14.85
C PHE A 198 17.96 1.01 14.77
N THR A 199 18.33 0.09 13.87
CA THR A 199 17.52 -1.11 13.62
C THR A 199 17.58 -2.11 14.77
N LEU A 200 18.72 -2.23 15.47
CA LEU A 200 18.88 -3.09 16.65
C LEU A 200 18.09 -2.61 17.88
N LYS A 201 17.54 -1.40 17.88
CA LYS A 201 16.66 -0.88 18.95
C LYS A 201 15.18 -1.07 18.61
N ALA A 202 14.86 -1.47 17.38
CA ALA A 202 13.49 -1.51 16.89
C ALA A 202 12.72 -2.73 17.42
N ASP A 203 11.60 -2.49 18.06
CA ASP A 203 10.57 -3.51 18.36
C ASP A 203 9.80 -3.87 17.08
N ILE A 204 9.60 -2.87 16.21
CA ILE A 204 9.01 -3.01 14.86
C ILE A 204 10.03 -2.50 13.84
N LEU A 205 10.39 -3.35 12.88
CA LEU A 205 11.26 -3.01 11.76
C LEU A 205 10.48 -3.06 10.45
N ILE A 206 10.41 -1.92 9.74
CA ILE A 206 9.81 -1.84 8.41
C ILE A 206 10.93 -1.77 7.39
N ALA A 207 11.09 -2.79 6.56
CA ALA A 207 12.06 -2.80 5.46
C ALA A 207 11.38 -2.39 4.15
N ALA A 208 11.77 -1.23 3.59
CA ALA A 208 11.17 -0.63 2.40
C ALA A 208 12.22 0.10 1.53
N ILE A 209 13.28 -0.62 1.14
CA ILE A 209 14.46 -0.10 0.42
C ILE A 209 14.56 -0.58 -1.02
N GLY A 210 13.88 -1.67 -1.40
CA GLY A 210 13.97 -2.26 -2.73
C GLY A 210 15.34 -2.90 -3.01
N MET A 211 15.99 -3.44 -1.99
CA MET A 211 17.29 -4.13 -2.08
C MET A 211 17.18 -5.56 -1.59
N THR A 212 17.32 -6.52 -2.48
CA THR A 212 17.17 -7.95 -2.19
C THR A 212 18.02 -8.39 -1.01
N GLU A 213 17.34 -8.93 0.05
CA GLU A 213 17.98 -9.59 1.21
C GLU A 213 19.06 -8.73 1.90
N PHE A 214 18.91 -7.39 1.85
CA PHE A 214 19.86 -6.44 2.45
C PHE A 214 19.84 -6.49 3.99
N ILE A 215 18.66 -6.64 4.59
CA ILE A 215 18.51 -6.73 6.05
C ILE A 215 18.75 -8.18 6.48
N ASP A 216 19.87 -8.42 7.09
CA ASP A 216 20.27 -9.70 7.69
C ASP A 216 20.19 -9.66 9.23
N ASN A 217 20.67 -10.73 9.87
CA ASN A 217 20.67 -10.91 11.32
C ASN A 217 21.42 -9.80 12.08
N SER A 218 22.42 -9.14 11.49
CA SER A 218 23.18 -8.06 12.10
C SER A 218 22.38 -6.77 12.28
N TYR A 219 21.28 -6.61 11.54
CA TYR A 219 20.38 -5.45 11.60
C TYR A 219 19.15 -5.66 12.49
N VAL A 220 18.91 -6.85 13.01
CA VAL A 220 17.64 -7.19 13.65
C VAL A 220 17.78 -7.36 15.15
N LYS A 221 16.92 -6.68 15.92
CA LYS A 221 16.80 -6.87 17.36
C LYS A 221 16.19 -8.24 17.67
N ASP A 222 16.64 -8.88 18.75
CA ASP A 222 16.03 -10.11 19.25
C ASP A 222 14.54 -9.93 19.51
N LYS A 223 13.73 -10.88 19.06
CA LYS A 223 12.26 -10.87 19.18
C LYS A 223 11.55 -9.71 18.50
N ALA A 224 12.20 -8.98 17.58
CA ALA A 224 11.55 -7.94 16.80
C ALA A 224 10.40 -8.47 15.95
N THR A 225 9.50 -7.57 15.58
CA THR A 225 8.47 -7.78 14.55
C THR A 225 8.92 -7.12 13.26
N ILE A 226 8.96 -7.87 12.15
CA ILE A 226 9.43 -7.36 10.86
C ILE A 226 8.30 -7.32 9.84
N ILE A 227 8.13 -6.17 9.20
CA ILE A 227 7.32 -6.01 7.99
C ILE A 227 8.26 -5.78 6.82
N ASP A 228 8.39 -6.76 5.97
CA ASP A 228 9.15 -6.68 4.72
C ASP A 228 8.24 -6.24 3.58
N VAL A 229 8.44 -5.01 3.11
CA VAL A 229 7.68 -4.39 2.01
C VAL A 229 8.34 -4.66 0.66
N GLY A 230 9.59 -5.13 0.67
CA GLY A 230 10.37 -5.38 -0.53
C GLY A 230 9.71 -6.37 -1.50
N ILE A 231 9.74 -6.06 -2.79
CA ILE A 231 9.34 -6.97 -3.88
C ILE A 231 10.42 -6.91 -4.95
N ASN A 232 11.43 -7.75 -4.79
CA ASN A 232 12.59 -7.77 -5.67
C ASN A 232 12.55 -9.02 -6.56
N ARG A 233 12.82 -8.86 -7.86
CA ARG A 233 12.90 -9.96 -8.81
C ARG A 233 14.36 -10.34 -9.03
N LYS A 234 14.72 -11.57 -8.70
CA LYS A 234 16.06 -12.11 -8.90
C LYS A 234 15.97 -13.38 -9.76
N LYS A 235 16.79 -13.44 -10.81
CA LYS A 235 16.92 -14.66 -11.61
C LYS A 235 17.86 -15.63 -10.88
N ILE A 236 17.34 -16.79 -10.49
CA ILE A 236 18.09 -17.87 -9.81
C ILE A 236 17.81 -19.15 -10.57
N ASN A 237 18.85 -19.79 -11.10
CA ASN A 237 18.75 -21.04 -11.90
C ASN A 237 17.68 -20.94 -12.99
N ASP A 238 17.76 -19.87 -13.81
CA ASP A 238 16.84 -19.54 -14.92
C ASP A 238 15.38 -19.31 -14.53
N LYS A 239 15.05 -19.32 -13.25
CA LYS A 239 13.71 -19.00 -12.73
C LYS A 239 13.72 -17.64 -12.04
N ILE A 240 12.69 -16.84 -12.30
CA ILE A 240 12.48 -15.58 -11.57
C ILE A 240 11.91 -15.92 -10.21
N LYS A 241 12.64 -15.57 -9.14
CA LYS A 241 12.15 -15.60 -7.76
C LYS A 241 11.81 -14.19 -7.29
N ILE A 242 10.77 -14.09 -6.48
CA ILE A 242 10.40 -12.85 -5.77
C ILE A 242 10.97 -12.96 -4.36
N LEU A 243 11.79 -11.99 -3.97
CA LEU A 243 12.46 -11.91 -2.68
C LEU A 243 12.18 -10.57 -2.04
N GLY A 244 12.21 -10.54 -0.71
CA GLY A 244 12.08 -9.32 0.07
C GLY A 244 13.37 -8.52 0.21
N ASP A 245 13.28 -7.46 0.99
CA ASP A 245 14.43 -6.66 1.42
C ASP A 245 15.14 -7.33 2.61
N VAL A 246 14.48 -8.26 3.28
CA VAL A 246 14.99 -8.99 4.44
C VAL A 246 15.48 -10.38 4.02
N ASN A 247 16.66 -10.78 4.48
CA ASN A 247 17.13 -12.16 4.37
C ASN A 247 16.34 -13.04 5.33
N PHE A 248 15.19 -13.52 4.86
CA PHE A 248 14.20 -14.23 5.64
C PHE A 248 14.79 -15.43 6.39
N ASN A 249 15.62 -16.24 5.72
CA ASN A 249 16.19 -17.45 6.31
C ASN A 249 17.21 -17.15 7.40
N ASP A 250 17.90 -16.04 7.31
CA ASP A 250 18.90 -15.62 8.27
C ASP A 250 18.29 -15.04 9.55
N VAL A 251 17.16 -14.31 9.43
CA VAL A 251 16.54 -13.62 10.56
C VAL A 251 15.46 -14.44 11.27
N ILE A 252 14.90 -15.46 10.62
CA ILE A 252 13.68 -16.14 11.06
C ILE A 252 13.76 -16.71 12.47
N ASN A 253 14.94 -17.19 12.91
CA ASN A 253 15.13 -17.76 14.24
C ASN A 253 15.31 -16.71 15.34
N LYS A 254 15.53 -15.45 14.99
CA LYS A 254 15.78 -14.33 15.90
C LYS A 254 14.52 -13.52 16.19
N VAL A 255 13.60 -13.45 15.23
CA VAL A 255 12.42 -12.61 15.31
C VAL A 255 11.21 -13.29 15.94
N ASN A 256 10.29 -12.47 16.48
CA ASN A 256 9.01 -12.96 16.98
C ASN A 256 7.99 -13.12 15.84
N LEU A 257 7.88 -12.12 14.99
CA LEU A 257 6.92 -12.04 13.89
C LEU A 257 7.61 -11.51 12.62
N ILE A 258 7.26 -12.06 11.45
CA ILE A 258 7.78 -11.59 10.17
C ILE A 258 6.77 -11.82 9.03
N THR A 259 6.67 -10.88 8.10
CA THR A 259 5.94 -11.08 6.84
C THR A 259 6.80 -11.87 5.85
N PRO A 260 6.27 -12.88 5.16
CA PRO A 260 6.96 -13.55 4.07
C PRO A 260 6.88 -12.73 2.77
N VAL A 261 7.85 -12.92 1.89
CA VAL A 261 7.80 -12.41 0.51
C VAL A 261 8.02 -13.59 -0.45
N PRO A 262 7.01 -13.91 -1.30
CA PRO A 262 5.67 -13.32 -1.42
C PRO A 262 4.69 -13.76 -0.32
N GLY A 263 3.51 -13.11 -0.26
CA GLY A 263 2.40 -13.50 0.61
C GLY A 263 2.24 -12.67 1.89
N GLY A 264 3.11 -11.69 2.12
CA GLY A 264 3.00 -10.69 3.20
C GLY A 264 2.26 -9.43 2.76
N VAL A 265 2.99 -8.35 2.51
CA VAL A 265 2.45 -7.00 2.26
C VAL A 265 1.66 -6.89 0.94
N GLY A 266 2.11 -7.53 -0.14
CA GLY A 266 1.49 -7.38 -1.46
C GLY A 266 -0.03 -7.65 -1.50
N PRO A 267 -0.55 -8.77 -0.96
CA PRO A 267 -1.99 -9.00 -0.87
C PRO A 267 -2.74 -7.92 -0.10
N MET A 268 -2.15 -7.39 0.96
CA MET A 268 -2.75 -6.32 1.77
C MET A 268 -2.85 -5.00 1.02
N THR A 269 -1.87 -4.67 0.19
CA THR A 269 -1.92 -3.47 -0.67
C THR A 269 -3.16 -3.49 -1.58
N ILE A 270 -3.50 -4.66 -2.15
CA ILE A 270 -4.70 -4.81 -2.99
C ILE A 270 -5.97 -4.65 -2.14
N ALA A 271 -6.04 -5.27 -0.97
CA ALA A 271 -7.20 -5.14 -0.09
C ALA A 271 -7.43 -3.68 0.35
N CYS A 272 -6.35 -2.94 0.68
CA CYS A 272 -6.43 -1.54 1.05
C CYS A 272 -6.81 -0.63 -0.12
N LEU A 273 -6.43 -0.97 -1.36
CA LEU A 273 -6.92 -0.28 -2.54
C LEU A 273 -8.46 -0.41 -2.68
N MET A 274 -9.00 -1.60 -2.44
CA MET A 274 -10.44 -1.83 -2.44
C MET A 274 -11.12 -1.04 -1.32
N TYR A 275 -10.52 -1.03 -0.14
CA TYR A 275 -10.99 -0.24 0.99
C TYR A 275 -11.06 1.26 0.67
N ASN A 276 -9.99 1.84 0.12
CA ASN A 276 -9.96 3.24 -0.29
C ASN A 276 -11.00 3.54 -1.39
N THR A 277 -11.21 2.61 -2.32
CA THR A 277 -12.24 2.76 -3.38
C THR A 277 -13.64 2.85 -2.78
N VAL A 278 -13.95 2.01 -1.80
CA VAL A 278 -15.25 2.06 -1.12
C VAL A 278 -15.37 3.32 -0.27
N LYS A 279 -14.31 3.68 0.48
CA LYS A 279 -14.26 4.94 1.24
C LYS A 279 -14.52 6.15 0.33
N ALA A 280 -13.88 6.21 -0.84
CA ALA A 280 -14.11 7.26 -1.83
C ALA A 280 -15.58 7.31 -2.29
N SER A 281 -16.20 6.15 -2.52
CA SER A 281 -17.61 6.08 -2.90
C SER A 281 -18.55 6.64 -1.83
N PHE A 282 -18.28 6.40 -0.53
CA PHE A 282 -19.05 7.00 0.56
C PHE A 282 -18.86 8.52 0.62
N LEU A 283 -17.62 8.97 0.72
CA LEU A 283 -17.29 10.39 0.95
C LEU A 283 -17.73 11.29 -0.21
N ARG A 284 -17.57 10.83 -1.46
CA ARG A 284 -17.98 11.60 -2.64
C ARG A 284 -19.50 11.75 -2.80
N ASN A 285 -20.27 10.86 -2.17
CA ASN A 285 -21.73 10.94 -2.13
C ASN A 285 -22.26 11.49 -0.79
N ASN A 286 -21.40 12.15 0.00
CA ASN A 286 -21.73 12.78 1.28
C ASN A 286 -22.31 11.80 2.32
N HIS A 287 -21.85 10.55 2.30
CA HIS A 287 -22.19 9.56 3.33
C HIS A 287 -21.07 9.43 4.34
N GLU A 288 -21.41 9.21 5.60
CA GLU A 288 -20.49 8.89 6.65
C GLU A 288 -19.81 7.54 6.38
N PHE A 289 -18.49 7.51 6.50
CA PHE A 289 -17.71 6.29 6.37
C PHE A 289 -17.14 5.86 7.71
N LYS A 290 -17.55 4.69 8.18
CA LYS A 290 -16.99 4.10 9.40
C LYS A 290 -15.68 3.40 9.06
N GLU A 291 -14.61 3.86 9.68
CA GLU A 291 -13.29 3.24 9.57
C GLU A 291 -13.32 1.83 10.18
N ILE A 292 -12.73 0.83 9.48
CA ILE A 292 -12.67 -0.56 9.96
C ILE A 292 -11.23 -1.07 10.15
N ILE A 293 -10.25 -0.27 9.75
CA ILE A 293 -8.83 -0.64 9.83
C ILE A 293 -8.25 -0.27 11.19
N PHE A 294 -8.69 0.84 11.76
CA PHE A 294 -8.22 1.36 13.03
C PHE A 294 -9.11 0.96 14.20
N ASP A 295 -10.31 0.40 13.95
CA ASP A 295 -11.15 -0.17 15.01
C ASP A 295 -10.53 -1.46 15.55
N GLU A 296 -10.60 -1.65 16.86
CA GLU A 296 -10.09 -2.84 17.59
C GLU A 296 -10.82 -4.13 17.21
#